data_abed53756822ecafe0b15c322f0a2b7e
#
_entry.id   abed53756822ecafe0b15c322f0a2b7e
#
_cell.length_a   1.000
_cell.length_b   1.000
_cell.length_c   1.000
_cell.angle_alpha   90.00
_cell.angle_beta   90.00
_cell.angle_gamma   90.00
#
_symmetry.space_group_name_H-M   'P 1'
#
loop_
_entity.id
_entity.type
_entity.pdbx_description
1 polymer ?
#
loop_
_entity_poly.entity_id
_entity_poly.type
_entity_poly.pdbx_seq_one_letter_code
_entity_poly.pdbx_strand_id
1 'polypeptide(L)'
;MFSFSKKLFLSFVVLIVLLSVVFCYGRTHYYNQAEQKAAQQATQLKHYIDAELARFSKIPQLLTYNNEVIDFLGAAQNNEKKINNYLADIQQASGASDIYILDEQGAVIASSNWQADHNFLGSDLSFRPYFKRAFAGEKVAYFAVGMRTKERGIYFSQAIYNNNQALGVVVLKVNVNKFESDRELLNTAKGSHFYVQLEDSVIAISDMENWRLNTFSTLDITHRRDIAQRRAYLDYQPKLIAHSNYTSQRLLFSTIDEHNYLSVEQKLRFLNASVTVLVNVSNANIAQLPALFGFVVIYALIIALGYVVLRRFVGVKKLVYSHHSVSQEISARTNAFKAQQDALVQSTKLATIGQLSMGFNHEINHPLNTINTYLASAKRLLAKGKFEALNENLQFVEALVARVHKIVAQLNYFSDSAKTIISEVPLSESVAKALEINKNQLKQDNISVLPPKIDSQLNVLADKAALEEVLVNLISNASQAMQGCITRELSISANYLNNSVQLCIEDTGPGIEVHDIDTIFEPFYSTKSVDGLGLGLCISKQIISALNGTLSAQNREQGGAKFIITLPCEPLTS
;
A
#
# COMPACT_ATOMS: atom_id res chain seq x y z
N MET A 1 -34.06 -15.27 -44.20
CA MET A 1 -34.35 -15.50 -42.79
C MET A 1 -33.42 -16.54 -42.13
N PHE A 2 -33.15 -17.68 -42.75
CA PHE A 2 -32.25 -18.73 -42.20
C PHE A 2 -30.79 -18.35 -41.93
N SER A 3 -30.23 -17.40 -42.66
CA SER A 3 -28.82 -16.96 -42.47
C SER A 3 -28.64 -16.05 -41.23
N PHE A 4 -29.64 -15.28 -40.84
CA PHE A 4 -29.60 -14.36 -39.70
C PHE A 4 -29.65 -15.13 -38.36
N SER A 5 -30.51 -16.16 -38.30
CA SER A 5 -30.64 -17.03 -37.11
C SER A 5 -29.34 -17.80 -36.81
N LYS A 6 -28.64 -18.30 -37.84
CA LYS A 6 -27.34 -18.98 -37.67
C LYS A 6 -26.24 -18.06 -37.17
N LYS A 7 -26.20 -16.81 -37.64
CA LYS A 7 -25.22 -15.82 -37.16
C LYS A 7 -25.47 -15.40 -35.71
N LEU A 8 -26.75 -15.24 -35.35
CA LEU A 8 -27.14 -14.92 -33.95
C LEU A 8 -26.80 -16.08 -33.02
N PHE A 9 -27.06 -17.32 -33.42
CA PHE A 9 -26.70 -18.52 -32.65
C PHE A 9 -25.19 -18.64 -32.48
N LEU A 10 -24.40 -18.42 -33.54
CA LEU A 10 -22.94 -18.44 -33.45
C LEU A 10 -22.41 -17.37 -32.51
N SER A 11 -22.97 -16.15 -32.57
CA SER A 11 -22.61 -15.05 -31.64
C SER A 11 -22.92 -15.40 -30.19
N PHE A 12 -24.05 -16.06 -29.92
CA PHE A 12 -24.43 -16.50 -28.58
C PHE A 12 -23.49 -17.60 -28.07
N VAL A 13 -23.10 -18.56 -28.90
CA VAL A 13 -22.11 -19.59 -28.54
C VAL A 13 -20.75 -18.95 -28.21
N VAL A 14 -20.30 -18.01 -29.05
CA VAL A 14 -19.05 -17.26 -28.79
C VAL A 14 -19.13 -16.50 -27.47
N LEU A 15 -20.26 -15.86 -27.17
CA LEU A 15 -20.46 -15.16 -25.90
C LEU A 15 -20.32 -16.11 -24.71
N ILE A 16 -20.98 -17.29 -24.77
CA ILE A 16 -20.88 -18.28 -23.67
C ILE A 16 -19.44 -18.75 -23.48
N VAL A 17 -18.72 -19.03 -24.56
CA VAL A 17 -17.32 -19.46 -24.49
C VAL A 17 -16.46 -18.35 -23.85
N LEU A 18 -16.61 -17.10 -24.29
CA LEU A 18 -15.87 -15.97 -23.76
C LEU A 18 -16.21 -15.71 -22.29
N LEU A 19 -17.49 -15.79 -21.91
CA LEU A 19 -17.91 -15.67 -20.50
C LEU A 19 -17.29 -16.77 -19.64
N SER A 20 -17.23 -18.01 -20.15
CA SER A 20 -16.57 -19.11 -19.45
C SER A 20 -15.08 -18.86 -19.25
N VAL A 21 -14.40 -18.33 -20.25
CA VAL A 21 -12.97 -17.97 -20.18
C VAL A 21 -12.76 -16.85 -19.16
N VAL A 22 -13.55 -15.78 -19.21
CA VAL A 22 -13.48 -14.66 -18.25
C VAL A 22 -13.76 -15.15 -16.84
N PHE A 23 -14.76 -16.02 -16.66
CA PHE A 23 -15.07 -16.61 -15.36
C PHE A 23 -13.91 -17.46 -14.82
N CYS A 24 -13.36 -18.36 -15.65
CA CYS A 24 -12.23 -19.19 -15.24
C CYS A 24 -10.99 -18.37 -14.94
N TYR A 25 -10.67 -17.37 -15.76
CA TYR A 25 -9.54 -16.47 -15.53
C TYR A 25 -9.71 -15.65 -14.26
N GLY A 26 -10.87 -15.02 -14.09
CA GLY A 26 -11.15 -14.23 -12.90
C GLY A 26 -11.12 -15.07 -11.63
N ARG A 27 -11.67 -16.29 -11.66
CA ARG A 27 -11.63 -17.24 -10.55
C ARG A 27 -10.19 -17.63 -10.20
N THR A 28 -9.38 -17.96 -11.20
CA THR A 28 -7.96 -18.28 -10.98
C THR A 28 -7.20 -17.10 -10.41
N HIS A 29 -7.44 -15.90 -10.94
CA HIS A 29 -6.82 -14.67 -10.44
C HIS A 29 -7.20 -14.39 -8.98
N TYR A 30 -8.47 -14.53 -8.63
CA TYR A 30 -8.97 -14.37 -7.26
C TYR A 30 -8.30 -15.35 -6.29
N TYR A 31 -8.18 -16.63 -6.66
CA TYR A 31 -7.52 -17.63 -5.83
C TYR A 31 -6.03 -17.37 -5.69
N ASN A 32 -5.35 -16.95 -6.77
CA ASN A 32 -3.93 -16.59 -6.70
C ASN A 32 -3.68 -15.40 -5.75
N GLN A 33 -4.56 -14.40 -5.79
CA GLN A 33 -4.49 -13.27 -4.84
C GLN A 33 -4.75 -13.72 -3.40
N ALA A 34 -5.74 -14.59 -3.19
CA ALA A 34 -6.04 -15.15 -1.87
C ALA A 34 -4.86 -15.98 -1.34
N GLU A 35 -4.20 -16.78 -2.20
CA GLU A 35 -3.01 -17.55 -1.84
C GLU A 35 -1.84 -16.65 -1.45
N GLN A 36 -1.53 -15.63 -2.27
CA GLN A 36 -0.47 -14.68 -1.97
C GLN A 36 -0.72 -13.97 -0.64
N LYS A 37 -1.97 -13.55 -0.41
CA LYS A 37 -2.38 -12.94 0.84
C LYS A 37 -2.21 -13.91 2.02
N ALA A 38 -2.69 -15.14 1.90
CA ALA A 38 -2.57 -16.18 2.93
C ALA A 38 -1.10 -16.51 3.21
N ALA A 39 -0.27 -16.65 2.18
CA ALA A 39 1.16 -16.94 2.30
C ALA A 39 1.92 -15.79 2.97
N GLN A 40 1.63 -14.56 2.60
CA GLN A 40 2.21 -13.38 3.24
C GLN A 40 1.84 -13.31 4.72
N GLN A 41 0.57 -13.50 5.04
CA GLN A 41 0.07 -13.49 6.42
C GLN A 41 0.64 -14.65 7.24
N ALA A 42 0.69 -15.86 6.68
CA ALA A 42 1.28 -17.02 7.34
C ALA A 42 2.77 -16.81 7.62
N THR A 43 3.50 -16.21 6.69
CA THR A 43 4.91 -15.87 6.87
C THR A 43 5.11 -14.79 7.94
N GLN A 44 4.31 -13.74 7.93
CA GLN A 44 4.36 -12.69 8.96
C GLN A 44 4.04 -13.24 10.34
N LEU A 45 2.97 -14.04 10.46
CA LEU A 45 2.56 -14.64 11.72
C LEU A 45 3.62 -15.62 12.25
N LYS A 46 4.18 -16.48 11.37
CA LYS A 46 5.31 -17.33 11.70
C LYS A 46 6.48 -16.54 12.25
N HIS A 47 6.92 -15.48 11.56
CA HIS A 47 8.05 -14.65 12.01
C HIS A 47 7.78 -14.00 13.36
N TYR A 48 6.57 -13.51 13.57
CA TYR A 48 6.18 -12.91 14.84
C TYR A 48 6.21 -13.94 15.98
N ILE A 49 5.55 -15.10 15.79
CA ILE A 49 5.52 -16.15 16.81
C ILE A 49 6.95 -16.66 17.07
N ASP A 50 7.72 -16.96 16.03
CA ASP A 50 9.09 -17.44 16.17
C ASP A 50 10.00 -16.40 16.87
N ALA A 51 9.84 -15.11 16.59
CA ALA A 51 10.59 -14.04 17.24
C ALA A 51 10.25 -13.91 18.74
N GLU A 52 8.95 -13.94 19.08
CA GLU A 52 8.51 -13.91 20.47
C GLU A 52 8.98 -15.15 21.23
N LEU A 53 8.85 -16.35 20.66
CA LEU A 53 9.32 -17.59 21.28
C LEU A 53 10.84 -17.60 21.42
N ALA A 54 11.57 -17.10 20.43
CA ALA A 54 13.03 -16.98 20.49
C ALA A 54 13.49 -16.09 21.64
N ARG A 55 12.77 -14.99 21.91
CA ARG A 55 13.06 -14.09 23.04
C ARG A 55 12.93 -14.83 24.37
N PHE A 56 11.83 -15.57 24.56
CA PHE A 56 11.60 -16.30 25.81
C PHE A 56 12.50 -17.52 25.96
N SER A 57 12.84 -18.20 24.87
CA SER A 57 13.68 -19.40 24.92
C SER A 57 15.10 -19.19 25.47
N LYS A 58 15.60 -17.93 25.42
CA LYS A 58 16.93 -17.59 25.94
C LYS A 58 16.96 -17.39 27.46
N ILE A 59 15.82 -17.07 28.07
CA ILE A 59 15.77 -16.75 29.50
C ILE A 59 16.07 -17.95 30.39
N PRO A 60 15.48 -19.15 30.18
CA PRO A 60 15.89 -20.34 30.92
C PRO A 60 17.38 -20.61 30.77
N GLN A 61 17.94 -20.46 29.57
CA GLN A 61 19.37 -20.64 29.35
C GLN A 61 20.22 -19.68 30.18
N LEU A 62 19.86 -18.41 30.28
CA LEU A 62 20.59 -17.43 31.11
C LEU A 62 20.49 -17.79 32.60
N LEU A 63 19.32 -18.25 33.04
CA LEU A 63 19.09 -18.66 34.42
C LEU A 63 19.90 -19.90 34.82
N THR A 64 20.17 -20.83 33.88
CA THR A 64 20.98 -22.04 34.18
C THR A 64 22.45 -21.72 34.44
N TYR A 65 22.96 -20.58 34.03
CA TYR A 65 24.35 -20.12 34.32
C TYR A 65 24.44 -19.15 35.48
N ASN A 66 23.32 -18.79 36.12
CA ASN A 66 23.31 -17.85 37.20
C ASN A 66 23.74 -18.55 38.50
N ASN A 67 24.78 -18.02 39.15
CA ASN A 67 25.33 -18.57 40.40
C ASN A 67 24.28 -18.63 41.51
N GLU A 68 23.42 -17.61 41.65
CA GLU A 68 22.37 -17.59 42.67
C GLU A 68 21.38 -18.75 42.52
N VAL A 69 21.07 -19.13 41.26
CA VAL A 69 20.21 -20.27 40.95
C VAL A 69 20.92 -21.60 41.24
N ILE A 70 22.20 -21.71 40.88
CA ILE A 70 23.01 -22.92 41.09
C ILE A 70 23.24 -23.14 42.57
N ASP A 71 23.64 -22.08 43.30
CA ASP A 71 23.91 -22.12 44.74
C ASP A 71 22.63 -22.46 45.55
N PHE A 72 21.47 -21.92 45.14
CA PHE A 72 20.19 -22.25 45.76
C PHE A 72 19.88 -23.77 45.68
N LEU A 73 20.12 -24.39 44.55
CA LEU A 73 19.92 -25.82 44.34
C LEU A 73 20.97 -26.69 45.05
N GLY A 74 22.22 -26.18 45.18
CA GLY A 74 23.33 -26.87 45.81
C GLY A 74 23.39 -26.77 47.32
N ALA A 75 22.83 -25.69 47.93
CA ALA A 75 22.96 -25.35 49.35
C ALA A 75 21.65 -25.58 50.11
N ALA A 76 21.12 -26.80 50.16
CA ALA A 76 19.97 -27.19 51.00
C ALA A 76 18.85 -26.09 51.12
N GLN A 77 18.56 -25.42 50.02
CA GLN A 77 17.46 -24.44 49.85
C GLN A 77 17.51 -23.24 50.82
N ASN A 78 18.67 -22.87 51.32
CA ASN A 78 18.83 -21.65 52.14
C ASN A 78 18.63 -20.42 51.28
N ASN A 79 17.58 -19.60 51.56
CA ASN A 79 17.26 -18.32 50.93
C ASN A 79 16.11 -18.35 49.90
N GLU A 80 15.09 -19.15 50.14
CA GLU A 80 13.88 -19.27 49.26
C GLU A 80 13.29 -17.90 48.91
N LYS A 81 13.19 -16.98 49.86
CA LYS A 81 12.64 -15.64 49.61
C LYS A 81 13.48 -14.83 48.61
N LYS A 82 14.81 -14.97 48.65
CA LYS A 82 15.71 -14.24 47.76
C LYS A 82 15.55 -14.75 46.31
N ILE A 83 15.57 -16.08 46.13
CA ILE A 83 15.44 -16.66 44.79
C ILE A 83 14.05 -16.41 44.20
N ASN A 84 12.99 -16.48 45.01
CA ASN A 84 11.63 -16.22 44.55
C ASN A 84 11.46 -14.76 44.08
N ASN A 85 12.02 -13.78 44.84
CA ASN A 85 12.05 -12.39 44.39
C ASN A 85 12.86 -12.20 43.12
N TYR A 86 14.03 -12.81 43.03
CA TYR A 86 14.84 -12.78 41.81
C TYR A 86 14.08 -13.30 40.59
N LEU A 87 13.37 -14.42 40.74
CA LEU A 87 12.53 -14.96 39.67
C LEU A 87 11.35 -14.02 39.33
N ALA A 88 10.78 -13.34 40.33
CA ALA A 88 9.71 -12.37 40.12
C ALA A 88 10.23 -11.13 39.36
N ASP A 89 11.42 -10.63 39.67
CA ASP A 89 12.04 -9.52 38.95
C ASP A 89 12.30 -9.88 37.48
N ILE A 90 12.84 -11.09 37.22
CA ILE A 90 13.05 -11.59 35.86
C ILE A 90 11.72 -11.76 35.14
N GLN A 91 10.71 -12.28 35.80
CA GLN A 91 9.36 -12.47 35.24
C GLN A 91 8.78 -11.13 34.82
N GLN A 92 8.85 -10.12 35.67
CA GLN A 92 8.38 -8.77 35.39
C GLN A 92 9.15 -8.12 34.23
N ALA A 93 10.48 -8.20 34.26
CA ALA A 93 11.35 -7.62 33.24
C ALA A 93 11.18 -8.29 31.86
N SER A 94 10.96 -9.60 31.85
CA SER A 94 10.82 -10.37 30.62
C SER A 94 9.41 -10.34 30.01
N GLY A 95 8.39 -10.09 30.83
CA GLY A 95 6.98 -10.26 30.47
C GLY A 95 6.56 -11.72 30.31
N ALA A 96 7.29 -12.65 30.92
CA ALA A 96 6.86 -14.04 31.08
C ALA A 96 5.65 -14.12 32.00
N SER A 97 4.82 -15.18 31.88
CA SER A 97 3.72 -15.39 32.80
C SER A 97 4.21 -15.85 34.17
N ASP A 98 5.04 -16.85 34.17
CA ASP A 98 5.60 -17.44 35.38
C ASP A 98 7.00 -17.99 35.10
N ILE A 99 7.88 -17.96 36.13
CA ILE A 99 9.18 -18.63 36.12
C ILE A 99 9.30 -19.42 37.41
N TYR A 100 9.69 -20.68 37.32
CA TYR A 100 9.88 -21.52 38.50
C TYR A 100 11.01 -22.53 38.31
N ILE A 101 11.52 -23.01 39.44
CA ILE A 101 12.60 -24.00 39.51
C ILE A 101 12.07 -25.27 40.13
N LEU A 102 12.36 -26.36 39.49
CA LEU A 102 12.07 -27.75 39.93
C LEU A 102 13.35 -28.39 40.43
N ASP A 103 13.24 -29.17 41.50
CA ASP A 103 14.31 -30.05 41.96
C ASP A 103 14.49 -31.30 41.07
N GLU A 104 15.38 -32.20 41.46
CA GLU A 104 15.64 -33.46 40.76
C GLU A 104 14.42 -34.38 40.72
N GLN A 105 13.51 -34.25 41.67
CA GLN A 105 12.29 -35.05 41.79
C GLN A 105 11.13 -34.44 41.00
N GLY A 106 11.27 -33.20 40.53
CA GLY A 106 10.22 -32.50 39.78
C GLY A 106 9.25 -31.71 40.68
N ALA A 107 9.61 -31.47 41.95
CA ALA A 107 8.86 -30.59 42.84
C ALA A 107 9.29 -29.14 42.62
N VAL A 108 8.32 -28.21 42.61
CA VAL A 108 8.61 -26.78 42.49
C VAL A 108 9.12 -26.24 43.83
N ILE A 109 10.40 -25.85 43.83
CA ILE A 109 11.08 -25.34 45.04
C ILE A 109 11.26 -23.83 45.02
N ALA A 110 11.12 -23.16 43.87
CA ALA A 110 11.10 -21.69 43.76
C ALA A 110 10.17 -21.25 42.64
N SER A 111 9.51 -20.09 42.84
CA SER A 111 8.55 -19.58 41.83
C SER A 111 8.42 -18.06 41.88
N SER A 112 8.34 -17.43 40.73
CA SER A 112 8.10 -15.99 40.58
C SER A 112 6.76 -15.54 41.20
N ASN A 113 5.75 -16.42 41.20
CA ASN A 113 4.43 -16.12 41.74
C ASN A 113 4.23 -16.58 43.19
N TRP A 114 5.34 -16.68 43.97
CA TRP A 114 5.34 -17.25 45.32
C TRP A 114 4.39 -16.53 46.33
N GLN A 115 4.05 -15.28 46.07
CA GLN A 115 3.14 -14.48 46.91
C GLN A 115 1.67 -14.63 46.49
N ALA A 116 1.38 -15.24 45.34
CA ALA A 116 0.02 -15.38 44.84
C ALA A 116 -0.73 -16.52 45.57
N ASP A 117 -2.05 -16.37 45.69
CA ASP A 117 -2.90 -17.41 46.33
C ASP A 117 -2.79 -18.77 45.60
N HIS A 118 -2.51 -18.73 44.30
CA HIS A 118 -2.33 -19.92 43.47
C HIS A 118 -0.88 -20.10 43.03
N ASN A 119 0.08 -19.91 43.97
CA ASN A 119 1.50 -20.11 43.67
C ASN A 119 1.80 -21.58 43.32
N PHE A 120 2.96 -21.78 42.70
CA PHE A 120 3.38 -23.13 42.23
C PHE A 120 4.20 -23.88 43.27
N LEU A 121 4.67 -23.26 44.34
CA LEU A 121 5.53 -23.88 45.35
C LEU A 121 4.95 -25.17 45.87
N GLY A 122 5.80 -26.22 45.98
CA GLY A 122 5.43 -27.55 46.45
C GLY A 122 4.61 -28.36 45.43
N SER A 123 4.35 -27.86 44.24
CA SER A 123 3.65 -28.65 43.21
C SER A 123 4.56 -29.71 42.61
N ASP A 124 4.08 -30.94 42.50
CA ASP A 124 4.76 -32.02 41.78
C ASP A 124 4.45 -31.90 40.28
N LEU A 125 5.50 -31.68 39.49
CA LEU A 125 5.44 -31.59 38.02
C LEU A 125 6.35 -32.61 37.35
N SER A 126 6.79 -33.63 38.09
CA SER A 126 7.68 -34.71 37.64
C SER A 126 7.14 -35.47 36.42
N PHE A 127 5.82 -35.59 36.31
CA PHE A 127 5.15 -36.28 35.21
C PHE A 127 5.15 -35.46 33.90
N ARG A 128 5.42 -34.17 33.95
CA ARG A 128 5.36 -33.27 32.79
C ARG A 128 6.47 -33.57 31.79
N PRO A 129 6.15 -33.67 30.47
CA PRO A 129 7.17 -33.95 29.46
C PRO A 129 8.27 -32.88 29.41
N TYR A 130 7.95 -31.63 29.66
CA TYR A 130 8.94 -30.55 29.66
C TYR A 130 9.95 -30.67 30.81
N PHE A 131 9.56 -31.25 31.95
CA PHE A 131 10.49 -31.56 33.02
C PHE A 131 11.39 -32.76 32.65
N LYS A 132 10.79 -33.91 32.26
CA LYS A 132 11.52 -35.14 31.95
C LYS A 132 12.57 -34.93 30.86
N ARG A 133 12.17 -34.27 29.77
CA ARG A 133 13.06 -34.00 28.63
C ARG A 133 14.15 -33.00 28.98
N ALA A 134 13.82 -31.94 29.73
CA ALA A 134 14.79 -30.93 30.15
C ALA A 134 15.81 -31.56 31.13
N PHE A 135 15.36 -32.37 32.08
CA PHE A 135 16.25 -33.06 33.04
C PHE A 135 17.17 -34.06 32.35
N ALA A 136 16.73 -34.63 31.21
CA ALA A 136 17.56 -35.48 30.34
C ALA A 136 18.55 -34.67 29.46
N GLY A 137 18.60 -33.32 29.60
CA GLY A 137 19.56 -32.46 28.92
C GLY A 137 19.03 -31.75 27.65
N GLU A 138 17.76 -31.96 27.29
CA GLU A 138 17.19 -31.28 26.14
C GLU A 138 16.81 -29.79 26.47
N LYS A 139 16.93 -28.93 25.48
CA LYS A 139 16.27 -27.62 25.52
C LYS A 139 14.84 -27.79 25.01
N VAL A 140 13.86 -27.58 25.86
CA VAL A 140 12.48 -27.92 25.57
C VAL A 140 11.63 -26.66 25.38
N ALA A 141 10.84 -26.64 24.33
CA ALA A 141 9.67 -25.80 24.18
C ALA A 141 8.45 -26.73 24.09
N TYR A 142 7.50 -26.57 24.98
CA TYR A 142 6.36 -27.48 25.11
C TYR A 142 5.08 -26.74 25.40
N PHE A 143 4.02 -27.03 24.69
CA PHE A 143 2.69 -26.48 24.95
C PHE A 143 1.92 -27.33 25.94
N ALA A 144 1.30 -26.68 26.92
CA ALA A 144 0.41 -27.36 27.85
C ALA A 144 -0.59 -26.39 28.51
N VAL A 145 -1.66 -26.96 29.08
CA VAL A 145 -2.57 -26.26 29.98
C VAL A 145 -2.01 -26.32 31.41
N GLY A 146 -1.92 -25.16 32.07
CA GLY A 146 -1.42 -25.06 33.44
C GLY A 146 -2.35 -25.72 34.44
N MET A 147 -1.81 -26.53 35.35
CA MET A 147 -2.61 -27.25 36.34
C MET A 147 -3.36 -26.33 37.29
N ARG A 148 -2.70 -25.27 37.78
CA ARG A 148 -3.28 -24.33 38.74
C ARG A 148 -4.03 -23.18 38.06
N THR A 149 -3.42 -22.58 37.05
CA THR A 149 -4.01 -21.43 36.35
C THR A 149 -5.09 -21.80 35.34
N LYS A 150 -5.16 -23.09 34.91
CA LYS A 150 -6.03 -23.57 33.82
C LYS A 150 -5.83 -22.83 32.50
N GLU A 151 -4.78 -22.03 32.40
CA GLU A 151 -4.43 -21.26 31.20
C GLU A 151 -3.52 -22.04 30.27
N ARG A 152 -3.69 -21.82 28.98
CA ARG A 152 -2.82 -22.36 27.93
C ARG A 152 -1.50 -21.62 27.92
N GLY A 153 -0.39 -22.37 27.88
CA GLY A 153 0.94 -21.79 27.91
C GLY A 153 1.96 -22.59 27.13
N ILE A 154 3.01 -21.88 26.71
CA ILE A 154 4.23 -22.48 26.16
C ILE A 154 5.27 -22.46 27.27
N TYR A 155 5.82 -23.60 27.56
CA TYR A 155 6.79 -23.85 28.61
C TYR A 155 8.16 -24.03 28.01
N PHE A 156 9.10 -23.15 28.34
CA PHE A 156 10.51 -23.29 28.00
C PHE A 156 11.24 -23.83 29.22
N SER A 157 11.91 -24.95 29.05
CA SER A 157 12.61 -25.58 30.18
C SER A 157 14.02 -26.03 29.80
N GLN A 158 14.92 -25.95 30.78
CA GLN A 158 16.31 -26.36 30.65
C GLN A 158 16.85 -26.85 32.01
N ALA A 159 17.65 -27.89 31.98
CA ALA A 159 18.33 -28.38 33.19
C ALA A 159 19.38 -27.40 33.69
N ILE A 160 19.48 -27.29 34.99
CA ILE A 160 20.52 -26.59 35.73
C ILE A 160 21.57 -27.58 36.15
N TYR A 161 22.83 -27.32 35.83
CA TYR A 161 23.92 -28.22 36.12
C TYR A 161 24.90 -27.59 37.11
N ASN A 162 25.45 -28.43 37.99
CA ASN A 162 26.67 -28.18 38.71
C ASN A 162 27.63 -29.32 38.49
N ASN A 163 28.85 -29.06 38.06
CA ASN A 163 29.89 -30.08 37.81
C ASN A 163 29.38 -31.27 36.97
N ASN A 164 28.65 -31.02 35.89
CA ASN A 164 28.01 -31.99 35.01
C ASN A 164 26.87 -32.84 35.63
N GLN A 165 26.48 -32.57 36.87
CA GLN A 165 25.31 -33.19 37.48
C GLN A 165 24.11 -32.28 37.35
N ALA A 166 22.97 -32.78 36.88
CA ALA A 166 21.73 -32.03 36.83
C ALA A 166 21.16 -31.87 38.24
N LEU A 167 21.01 -30.65 38.71
CA LEU A 167 20.47 -30.32 40.05
C LEU A 167 18.95 -30.07 40.01
N GLY A 168 18.42 -29.75 38.86
CA GLY A 168 17.03 -29.40 38.72
C GLY A 168 16.73 -28.81 37.33
N VAL A 169 15.55 -28.24 37.17
CA VAL A 169 15.08 -27.66 35.91
C VAL A 169 14.49 -26.29 36.15
N VAL A 170 14.94 -25.31 35.40
CA VAL A 170 14.26 -24.04 35.31
C VAL A 170 13.20 -24.09 34.21
N VAL A 171 12.02 -23.54 34.52
CA VAL A 171 10.88 -23.48 33.59
C VAL A 171 10.36 -22.04 33.52
N LEU A 172 10.15 -21.58 32.31
CA LEU A 172 9.50 -20.30 32.01
C LEU A 172 8.21 -20.57 31.24
N LYS A 173 7.09 -20.05 31.70
CA LYS A 173 5.78 -20.13 31.07
C LYS A 173 5.47 -18.83 30.36
N VAL A 174 4.99 -18.92 29.14
CA VAL A 174 4.42 -17.81 28.34
C VAL A 174 2.96 -18.09 28.09
N ASN A 175 2.08 -17.16 28.44
CA ASN A 175 0.66 -17.30 28.15
C ASN A 175 0.39 -17.09 26.63
N VAL A 176 -0.31 -18.02 26.02
CA VAL A 176 -0.60 -17.96 24.59
C VAL A 176 -1.69 -16.96 24.22
N ASN A 177 -2.46 -16.47 25.18
CA ASN A 177 -3.50 -15.46 24.93
C ASN A 177 -2.92 -14.18 24.31
N LYS A 178 -1.64 -13.88 24.57
CA LYS A 178 -0.95 -12.75 23.95
C LYS A 178 -0.95 -12.83 22.42
N PHE A 179 -0.75 -14.02 21.87
CA PHE A 179 -0.74 -14.24 20.41
C PHE A 179 -2.14 -14.17 19.79
N GLU A 180 -3.19 -14.31 20.61
CA GLU A 180 -4.58 -14.29 20.17
C GLU A 180 -5.24 -12.92 20.30
N SER A 181 -4.71 -12.06 21.19
CA SER A 181 -5.26 -10.74 21.48
C SER A 181 -4.56 -9.59 20.74
N ASP A 182 -3.44 -9.85 20.09
CA ASP A 182 -2.69 -8.84 19.37
C ASP A 182 -3.42 -8.40 18.09
N ARG A 183 -4.20 -7.32 18.24
CA ARG A 183 -5.06 -6.79 17.18
C ARG A 183 -4.30 -6.26 15.96
N GLU A 184 -3.04 -5.88 16.09
CA GLU A 184 -2.25 -5.45 14.93
C GLU A 184 -1.99 -6.60 13.98
N LEU A 185 -1.80 -7.80 14.50
CA LEU A 185 -1.66 -9.01 13.70
C LEU A 185 -2.99 -9.48 13.10
N LEU A 186 -4.07 -9.35 13.88
CA LEU A 186 -5.41 -9.79 13.47
C LEU A 186 -6.08 -8.80 12.51
N ASN A 187 -5.73 -7.51 12.56
CA ASN A 187 -6.32 -6.47 11.71
C ASN A 187 -5.88 -6.52 10.25
N THR A 188 -4.94 -7.36 9.90
CA THR A 188 -4.42 -7.41 8.53
C THR A 188 -5.40 -8.00 7.52
N ALA A 189 -6.52 -8.61 7.95
CA ALA A 189 -7.50 -9.08 6.99
C ALA A 189 -8.88 -9.37 7.57
N LYS A 190 -9.85 -8.56 7.26
CA LYS A 190 -11.26 -8.96 7.34
C LYS A 190 -11.47 -10.27 6.56
N GLY A 191 -11.95 -11.32 7.24
CA GLY A 191 -12.27 -12.62 6.63
C GLY A 191 -11.13 -13.62 6.52
N SER A 192 -10.04 -13.45 7.28
CA SER A 192 -9.02 -14.48 7.48
C SER A 192 -9.01 -14.95 8.93
N HIS A 193 -8.71 -16.23 9.12
CA HIS A 193 -8.51 -16.84 10.43
C HIS A 193 -7.15 -17.51 10.48
N PHE A 194 -6.65 -17.78 11.68
CA PHE A 194 -5.44 -18.54 11.84
C PHE A 194 -5.55 -19.53 13.00
N TYR A 195 -4.74 -20.58 12.92
CA TYR A 195 -4.51 -21.47 14.04
C TYR A 195 -3.08 -22.00 14.03
N VAL A 196 -2.59 -22.34 15.21
CA VAL A 196 -1.34 -23.06 15.42
C VAL A 196 -1.68 -24.47 15.87
N GLN A 197 -1.32 -25.44 15.05
CA GLN A 197 -1.54 -26.87 15.29
C GLN A 197 -0.26 -27.53 15.74
N LEU A 198 -0.34 -28.30 16.81
CA LEU A 198 0.76 -29.11 17.33
C LEU A 198 0.91 -30.41 16.54
N GLU A 199 2.00 -31.13 16.78
CA GLU A 199 2.30 -32.43 16.16
C GLU A 199 1.22 -33.49 16.46
N ASP A 200 0.57 -33.41 17.63
CA ASP A 200 -0.55 -34.26 18.01
C ASP A 200 -1.91 -33.83 17.42
N SER A 201 -1.86 -32.93 16.43
CA SER A 201 -3.03 -32.38 15.71
C SER A 201 -3.97 -31.51 16.53
N VAL A 202 -3.63 -31.15 17.76
CA VAL A 202 -4.44 -30.28 18.62
C VAL A 202 -4.10 -28.82 18.31
N ILE A 203 -5.12 -27.98 18.26
CA ILE A 203 -5.00 -26.54 18.03
C ILE A 203 -4.64 -25.84 19.36
N ALA A 204 -3.40 -25.37 19.44
CA ALA A 204 -2.85 -24.70 20.61
C ALA A 204 -3.31 -23.23 20.71
N ILE A 205 -3.28 -22.53 19.60
CA ILE A 205 -3.55 -21.09 19.47
C ILE A 205 -4.50 -20.87 18.29
N SER A 206 -5.49 -20.03 18.46
CA SER A 206 -6.38 -19.60 17.37
C SER A 206 -7.09 -18.31 17.72
N ASP A 207 -7.37 -17.47 16.72
CA ASP A 207 -8.28 -16.33 16.82
C ASP A 207 -9.72 -16.77 17.07
N MET A 208 -10.08 -18.00 16.66
CA MET A 208 -11.39 -18.60 16.90
C MET A 208 -11.40 -19.38 18.22
N GLU A 209 -12.19 -18.92 19.19
CA GLU A 209 -12.24 -19.50 20.53
C GLU A 209 -12.68 -20.98 20.53
N ASN A 210 -13.67 -21.31 19.70
CA ASN A 210 -14.21 -22.67 19.57
C ASN A 210 -13.23 -23.68 18.94
N TRP A 211 -12.15 -23.22 18.33
CA TRP A 211 -11.13 -24.11 17.77
C TRP A 211 -10.04 -24.48 18.78
N ARG A 212 -9.85 -23.66 19.81
CA ARG A 212 -8.80 -23.83 20.82
C ARG A 212 -8.95 -25.16 21.56
N LEU A 213 -7.85 -25.91 21.67
CA LEU A 213 -7.76 -27.26 22.24
C LEU A 213 -8.58 -28.33 21.49
N ASN A 214 -9.18 -28.01 20.36
CA ASN A 214 -9.86 -28.94 19.48
C ASN A 214 -8.97 -29.37 18.30
N THR A 215 -9.46 -30.17 17.40
CA THR A 215 -8.69 -30.69 16.28
C THR A 215 -9.52 -30.73 14.99
N PHE A 216 -8.84 -30.52 13.87
CA PHE A 216 -9.39 -30.76 12.53
C PHE A 216 -9.12 -32.19 12.03
N SER A 217 -8.34 -32.99 12.74
CA SER A 217 -7.99 -34.35 12.34
C SER A 217 -8.66 -35.38 13.25
N THR A 218 -9.04 -36.51 12.70
CA THR A 218 -9.51 -37.62 13.51
C THR A 218 -8.36 -38.21 14.32
N LEU A 219 -8.45 -38.10 15.64
CA LEU A 219 -7.49 -38.70 16.54
C LEU A 219 -7.83 -40.18 16.73
N ASP A 220 -6.89 -41.06 16.42
CA ASP A 220 -7.03 -42.47 16.71
C ASP A 220 -6.91 -42.76 18.22
N ILE A 221 -7.18 -44.00 18.61
CA ILE A 221 -7.17 -44.43 20.02
C ILE A 221 -5.76 -44.28 20.63
N THR A 222 -4.71 -44.50 19.85
CA THR A 222 -3.32 -44.41 20.32
C THR A 222 -2.93 -42.98 20.61
N HIS A 223 -3.25 -42.05 19.72
CA HIS A 223 -3.03 -40.61 19.91
C HIS A 223 -3.84 -40.05 21.11
N ARG A 224 -5.11 -40.45 21.26
CA ARG A 224 -5.93 -40.03 22.42
C ARG A 224 -5.33 -40.54 23.74
N ARG A 225 -4.82 -41.76 23.77
CA ARG A 225 -4.19 -42.34 24.95
C ARG A 225 -2.89 -41.63 25.32
N ASP A 226 -2.07 -41.30 24.31
CA ASP A 226 -0.83 -40.58 24.50
C ASP A 226 -1.08 -39.14 25.03
N ILE A 227 -2.05 -38.42 24.46
CA ILE A 227 -2.50 -37.11 24.95
C ILE A 227 -2.94 -37.19 26.42
N ALA A 228 -3.73 -38.18 26.77
CA ALA A 228 -4.19 -38.40 28.14
C ALA A 228 -3.04 -38.73 29.12
N GLN A 229 -2.09 -39.55 28.70
CA GLN A 229 -0.92 -39.90 29.53
C GLN A 229 0.00 -38.71 29.81
N ARG A 230 0.20 -37.84 28.82
CA ARG A 230 1.02 -36.61 28.97
C ARG A 230 0.33 -35.54 29.83
N ARG A 231 -0.99 -35.64 30.07
CA ARG A 231 -1.79 -34.65 30.76
C ARG A 231 -1.58 -33.20 30.25
N ALA A 232 -1.24 -33.10 28.95
CA ALA A 232 -0.93 -31.80 28.35
C ALA A 232 -2.11 -30.82 28.41
N TYR A 233 -3.32 -31.36 28.25
CA TYR A 233 -4.57 -30.58 28.21
C TYR A 233 -5.43 -30.80 29.46
N LEU A 234 -4.86 -31.35 30.54
CA LEU A 234 -5.55 -31.77 31.76
C LEU A 234 -6.66 -32.78 31.44
N ASP A 235 -7.88 -32.51 31.88
CA ASP A 235 -9.06 -33.35 31.65
C ASP A 235 -9.80 -33.02 30.33
N TYR A 236 -9.29 -32.03 29.58
CA TYR A 236 -9.91 -31.64 28.32
C TYR A 236 -9.61 -32.66 27.22
N GLN A 237 -10.67 -33.15 26.59
CA GLN A 237 -10.55 -34.05 25.44
C GLN A 237 -10.79 -33.27 24.15
N PRO A 238 -9.82 -33.23 23.24
CA PRO A 238 -9.97 -32.55 21.95
C PRO A 238 -11.15 -33.12 21.17
N LYS A 239 -12.06 -32.24 20.75
CA LYS A 239 -13.21 -32.58 19.90
C LYS A 239 -12.84 -32.37 18.44
N LEU A 240 -13.37 -33.23 17.58
CA LEU A 240 -13.25 -33.05 16.15
C LEU A 240 -14.12 -31.88 15.68
N ILE A 241 -13.52 -30.89 15.07
CA ILE A 241 -14.23 -29.81 14.38
C ILE A 241 -14.63 -30.33 13.00
N ALA A 242 -15.89 -30.19 12.65
CA ALA A 242 -16.39 -30.60 11.34
C ALA A 242 -15.71 -29.79 10.23
N HIS A 243 -14.97 -30.49 9.39
CA HIS A 243 -14.29 -29.87 8.25
C HIS A 243 -14.10 -30.88 7.13
N SER A 244 -13.88 -30.39 5.93
CA SER A 244 -13.42 -31.19 4.80
C SER A 244 -12.29 -30.45 4.07
N ASN A 245 -11.23 -31.18 3.74
CA ASN A 245 -10.12 -30.65 2.95
C ASN A 245 -10.18 -31.25 1.55
N TYR A 246 -9.94 -30.42 0.55
CA TYR A 246 -9.75 -30.86 -0.82
C TYR A 246 -8.67 -30.03 -1.50
N THR A 247 -7.94 -30.64 -2.43
CA THR A 247 -6.91 -29.97 -3.22
C THR A 247 -7.42 -29.73 -4.62
N SER A 248 -7.38 -28.49 -5.09
CA SER A 248 -7.71 -28.11 -6.44
C SER A 248 -6.64 -27.18 -6.99
N GLN A 249 -6.12 -27.49 -8.19
CA GLN A 249 -5.08 -26.68 -8.86
C GLN A 249 -3.85 -26.37 -7.98
N ARG A 250 -3.41 -27.32 -7.17
CA ARG A 250 -2.32 -27.23 -6.18
C ARG A 250 -2.63 -26.37 -4.94
N LEU A 251 -3.83 -25.84 -4.81
CA LEU A 251 -4.27 -25.08 -3.65
C LEU A 251 -5.00 -26.00 -2.68
N LEU A 252 -4.71 -25.84 -1.40
CA LEU A 252 -5.40 -26.57 -0.34
C LEU A 252 -6.60 -25.71 0.15
N PHE A 253 -7.78 -26.28 0.03
CA PHE A 253 -9.02 -25.69 0.50
C PHE A 253 -9.53 -26.43 1.73
N SER A 254 -10.07 -25.70 2.68
CA SER A 254 -10.72 -26.24 3.87
C SER A 254 -12.14 -25.69 3.95
N THR A 255 -13.12 -26.56 4.08
CA THR A 255 -14.51 -26.14 4.35
C THR A 255 -14.79 -26.31 5.83
N ILE A 256 -15.04 -25.23 6.55
CA ILE A 256 -15.30 -25.18 7.97
C ILE A 256 -16.57 -24.35 8.17
N ASP A 257 -17.55 -24.85 8.92
CA ASP A 257 -18.81 -24.17 9.20
C ASP A 257 -19.48 -23.60 7.93
N GLU A 258 -19.56 -24.42 6.86
CA GLU A 258 -20.12 -24.08 5.54
C GLU A 258 -19.36 -23.00 4.76
N HIS A 259 -18.24 -22.51 5.26
CA HIS A 259 -17.39 -21.55 4.58
C HIS A 259 -16.18 -22.23 3.94
N ASN A 260 -15.84 -21.81 2.73
CA ASN A 260 -14.66 -22.28 2.04
C ASN A 260 -13.48 -21.36 2.30
N TYR A 261 -12.39 -21.93 2.77
CA TYR A 261 -11.15 -21.24 3.05
C TYR A 261 -10.04 -21.79 2.17
N LEU A 262 -9.17 -20.91 1.72
CA LEU A 262 -7.86 -21.28 1.19
C LEU A 262 -6.87 -21.28 2.33
N SER A 263 -6.17 -22.39 2.53
CA SER A 263 -5.25 -22.60 3.64
C SER A 263 -3.80 -22.60 3.18
N VAL A 264 -2.95 -21.90 3.94
CA VAL A 264 -1.48 -21.93 3.78
C VAL A 264 -0.86 -22.21 5.13
N GLU A 265 -0.03 -23.25 5.17
CA GLU A 265 0.66 -23.73 6.36
C GLU A 265 2.14 -23.33 6.34
N GLN A 266 2.68 -22.98 7.52
CA GLN A 266 4.10 -22.70 7.76
C GLN A 266 4.57 -23.37 9.05
N LYS A 267 5.68 -24.09 9.02
CA LYS A 267 6.26 -24.71 10.21
C LYS A 267 6.94 -23.70 11.12
N LEU A 268 6.68 -23.77 12.41
CA LEU A 268 7.36 -22.99 13.44
C LEU A 268 8.73 -23.58 13.77
N ARG A 269 9.64 -22.72 14.20
CA ARG A 269 11.03 -23.12 14.49
C ARG A 269 11.21 -23.70 15.90
N PHE A 270 10.50 -23.15 16.89
CA PHE A 270 10.72 -23.44 18.32
C PHE A 270 9.75 -24.47 18.90
N LEU A 271 8.65 -24.71 18.23
CA LEU A 271 7.65 -25.72 18.60
C LEU A 271 7.53 -26.73 17.46
N ASN A 272 7.31 -27.99 17.79
CA ASN A 272 6.86 -28.98 16.79
C ASN A 272 5.40 -28.68 16.42
N ALA A 273 5.21 -27.58 15.73
CA ALA A 273 3.91 -27.04 15.40
C ALA A 273 3.95 -26.35 14.04
N SER A 274 2.79 -26.16 13.44
CA SER A 274 2.61 -25.36 12.25
C SER A 274 1.56 -24.26 12.49
N VAL A 275 1.78 -23.11 11.87
CA VAL A 275 0.78 -22.05 11.78
C VAL A 275 0.10 -22.12 10.43
N THR A 276 -1.21 -22.17 10.44
CA THR A 276 -2.04 -22.17 9.23
C THR A 276 -2.90 -20.92 9.21
N VAL A 277 -2.87 -20.22 8.08
CA VAL A 277 -3.76 -19.09 7.80
C VAL A 277 -4.84 -19.54 6.82
N LEU A 278 -6.06 -19.17 7.13
CA LEU A 278 -7.27 -19.48 6.38
C LEU A 278 -7.86 -18.18 5.83
N VAL A 279 -7.86 -18.00 4.52
CA VAL A 279 -8.50 -16.87 3.84
C VAL A 279 -9.86 -17.32 3.30
N ASN A 280 -10.93 -16.63 3.69
CA ASN A 280 -12.26 -16.96 3.22
C ASN A 280 -12.39 -16.70 1.72
N VAL A 281 -12.75 -17.72 0.97
CA VAL A 281 -12.96 -17.69 -0.47
C VAL A 281 -14.39 -18.09 -0.89
N SER A 282 -15.32 -18.16 0.06
CA SER A 282 -16.71 -18.53 -0.20
C SER A 282 -17.36 -17.63 -1.25
N ASN A 283 -16.98 -16.37 -1.29
CA ASN A 283 -17.49 -15.37 -2.23
C ASN A 283 -16.76 -15.35 -3.59
N ALA A 284 -15.84 -16.28 -3.85
CA ALA A 284 -15.05 -16.29 -5.09
C ALA A 284 -15.91 -16.24 -6.37
N ASN A 285 -17.05 -16.88 -6.36
CA ASN A 285 -17.97 -16.87 -7.51
C ASN A 285 -18.75 -15.55 -7.63
N ILE A 286 -19.13 -14.96 -6.47
CA ILE A 286 -19.89 -13.69 -6.41
C ILE A 286 -18.96 -12.51 -6.78
N ALA A 287 -17.72 -12.53 -6.34
CA ALA A 287 -16.74 -11.49 -6.62
C ALA A 287 -16.51 -11.25 -8.12
N GLN A 288 -16.86 -12.20 -8.97
CA GLN A 288 -16.68 -12.12 -10.42
C GLN A 288 -17.91 -11.58 -11.16
N LEU A 289 -19.07 -11.53 -10.49
CA LEU A 289 -20.31 -11.08 -11.12
C LEU A 289 -20.19 -9.66 -11.73
N PRO A 290 -19.55 -8.67 -11.09
CA PRO A 290 -19.36 -7.36 -11.70
C PRO A 290 -18.52 -7.40 -12.99
N ALA A 291 -17.47 -8.22 -13.02
CA ALA A 291 -16.63 -8.38 -14.21
C ALA A 291 -17.38 -9.06 -15.34
N LEU A 292 -18.15 -10.11 -15.04
CA LEU A 292 -19.01 -10.79 -16.02
C LEU A 292 -20.09 -9.85 -16.55
N PHE A 293 -20.74 -9.10 -15.67
CA PHE A 293 -21.73 -8.10 -16.08
C PHE A 293 -21.11 -7.04 -16.98
N GLY A 294 -19.96 -6.48 -16.59
CA GLY A 294 -19.22 -5.52 -17.41
C GLY A 294 -18.86 -6.09 -18.79
N PHE A 295 -18.43 -7.35 -18.83
CA PHE A 295 -18.12 -8.02 -20.08
C PHE A 295 -19.37 -8.19 -20.99
N VAL A 296 -20.51 -8.59 -20.41
CA VAL A 296 -21.78 -8.70 -21.16
C VAL A 296 -22.20 -7.35 -21.74
N VAL A 297 -22.08 -6.28 -20.94
CA VAL A 297 -22.40 -4.91 -21.40
C VAL A 297 -21.48 -4.50 -22.55
N ILE A 298 -20.17 -4.70 -22.41
CA ILE A 298 -19.20 -4.38 -23.47
C ILE A 298 -19.50 -5.18 -24.73
N TYR A 299 -19.76 -6.47 -24.58
CA TYR A 299 -20.12 -7.34 -25.73
C TYR A 299 -21.40 -6.87 -26.43
N ALA A 300 -22.43 -6.50 -25.64
CA ALA A 300 -23.68 -5.96 -26.20
C ALA A 300 -23.45 -4.63 -26.95
N LEU A 301 -22.60 -3.76 -26.41
CA LEU A 301 -22.21 -2.50 -27.05
C LEU A 301 -21.46 -2.74 -28.36
N ILE A 302 -20.54 -3.72 -28.41
CA ILE A 302 -19.82 -4.10 -29.63
C ILE A 302 -20.80 -4.61 -30.71
N ILE A 303 -21.75 -5.46 -30.30
CA ILE A 303 -22.78 -5.95 -31.23
C ILE A 303 -23.67 -4.81 -31.70
N ALA A 304 -24.12 -3.92 -30.82
CA ALA A 304 -24.92 -2.76 -31.16
C ALA A 304 -24.18 -1.83 -32.13
N LEU A 305 -22.90 -1.58 -31.86
CA LEU A 305 -22.03 -0.79 -32.73
C LEU A 305 -21.87 -1.45 -34.10
N GLY A 306 -21.60 -2.77 -34.10
CA GLY A 306 -21.52 -3.56 -35.31
C GLY A 306 -22.82 -3.53 -36.12
N TYR A 307 -23.97 -3.63 -35.45
CA TYR A 307 -25.28 -3.50 -36.09
C TYR A 307 -25.50 -2.11 -36.69
N VAL A 308 -25.16 -1.05 -35.95
CA VAL A 308 -25.25 0.33 -36.42
C VAL A 308 -24.34 0.56 -37.64
N VAL A 309 -23.12 0.03 -37.60
CA VAL A 309 -22.16 0.10 -38.71
C VAL A 309 -22.70 -0.66 -39.93
N LEU A 310 -23.17 -1.90 -39.73
CA LEU A 310 -23.77 -2.69 -40.81
C LEU A 310 -25.01 -2.03 -41.41
N ARG A 311 -25.88 -1.46 -40.58
CA ARG A 311 -27.07 -0.74 -41.01
C ARG A 311 -26.71 0.53 -41.79
N ARG A 312 -25.66 1.25 -41.37
CA ARG A 312 -25.11 2.37 -42.13
C ARG A 312 -24.53 1.92 -43.48
N PHE A 313 -23.77 0.81 -43.50
CA PHE A 313 -23.21 0.25 -44.74
C PHE A 313 -24.31 -0.18 -45.72
N VAL A 314 -25.36 -0.82 -45.22
CA VAL A 314 -26.51 -1.23 -46.06
C VAL A 314 -27.32 0.00 -46.52
N GLY A 315 -27.48 0.98 -45.64
CA GLY A 315 -28.13 2.26 -45.97
C GLY A 315 -27.38 3.05 -47.04
N VAL A 316 -26.03 3.14 -46.87
CA VAL A 316 -25.17 3.81 -47.87
C VAL A 316 -25.21 3.08 -49.22
N LYS A 317 -25.22 1.73 -49.25
CA LYS A 317 -25.40 0.98 -50.50
C LYS A 317 -26.74 1.27 -51.19
N LYS A 318 -27.83 1.48 -50.47
CA LYS A 318 -29.14 1.86 -51.06
C LYS A 318 -29.14 3.30 -51.58
N LEU A 319 -28.38 4.22 -50.94
CA LEU A 319 -28.28 5.61 -51.38
C LEU A 319 -27.37 5.80 -52.62
N VAL A 320 -26.30 4.98 -52.74
CA VAL A 320 -25.37 5.04 -53.88
C VAL A 320 -26.04 4.63 -55.21
N TYR A 321 -27.09 3.81 -55.17
CA TYR A 321 -27.82 3.41 -56.37
C TYR A 321 -28.91 4.41 -56.80
N SER A 322 -29.16 5.49 -56.05
CA SER A 322 -30.35 6.32 -56.27
C SER A 322 -30.11 7.75 -56.78
N HIS A 323 -28.90 8.27 -56.84
CA HIS A 323 -28.67 9.62 -57.38
C HIS A 323 -27.32 9.80 -58.09
N HIS A 324 -27.35 9.81 -59.37
CA HIS A 324 -26.35 10.36 -60.28
C HIS A 324 -26.40 11.89 -60.26
N SER A 325 -25.43 12.55 -59.61
CA SER A 325 -25.00 13.89 -60.06
C SER A 325 -23.60 14.23 -59.49
N VAL A 326 -22.75 14.63 -60.37
CA VAL A 326 -21.33 14.97 -60.14
C VAL A 326 -21.14 16.12 -59.12
N SER A 327 -22.16 16.94 -58.89
CA SER A 327 -22.09 18.04 -57.92
C SER A 327 -22.13 17.60 -56.42
N GLN A 328 -22.64 16.42 -56.11
CA GLN A 328 -22.66 15.91 -54.75
C GLN A 328 -21.34 15.25 -54.36
N GLU A 329 -20.56 14.77 -55.32
CA GLU A 329 -19.28 14.10 -55.04
C GLU A 329 -18.20 15.09 -54.48
N ILE A 330 -18.20 16.34 -54.98
CA ILE A 330 -17.27 17.36 -54.51
C ILE A 330 -17.65 17.82 -53.09
N SER A 331 -18.94 17.99 -52.82
CA SER A 331 -19.42 18.38 -51.47
C SER A 331 -19.18 17.27 -50.46
N ALA A 332 -19.34 15.98 -50.83
CA ALA A 332 -19.07 14.85 -49.95
C ALA A 332 -17.58 14.70 -49.62
N ARG A 333 -16.67 14.97 -50.57
CA ARG A 333 -15.22 14.94 -50.33
C ARG A 333 -14.73 16.02 -49.37
N THR A 334 -15.29 17.21 -49.50
CA THR A 334 -14.91 18.35 -48.63
C THR A 334 -15.36 18.11 -47.19
N ASN A 335 -16.57 17.55 -47.00
CA ASN A 335 -17.09 17.24 -45.66
C ASN A 335 -16.36 16.02 -45.03
N ALA A 336 -15.98 15.03 -45.81
CA ALA A 336 -15.21 13.88 -45.33
C ALA A 336 -13.80 14.27 -44.90
N PHE A 337 -13.17 15.23 -45.60
CA PHE A 337 -11.85 15.73 -45.24
C PHE A 337 -11.87 16.50 -43.88
N LYS A 338 -12.93 17.30 -43.69
CA LYS A 338 -13.12 18.04 -42.44
C LYS A 338 -13.39 17.12 -41.26
N ALA A 339 -14.22 16.10 -41.44
CA ALA A 339 -14.48 15.09 -40.41
C ALA A 339 -13.26 14.22 -40.08
N GLN A 340 -12.39 13.97 -41.06
CA GLN A 340 -11.12 13.25 -40.82
C GLN A 340 -10.13 14.11 -40.01
N GLN A 341 -10.10 15.39 -40.28
CA GLN A 341 -9.27 16.33 -39.54
C GLN A 341 -9.72 16.46 -38.06
N ASP A 342 -11.03 16.53 -37.84
CA ASP A 342 -11.61 16.58 -36.49
C ASP A 342 -11.42 15.26 -35.73
N ALA A 343 -11.56 14.11 -36.41
CA ALA A 343 -11.31 12.80 -35.81
C ALA A 343 -9.82 12.57 -35.45
N LEU A 344 -8.89 13.12 -36.26
CA LEU A 344 -7.45 13.08 -35.97
C LEU A 344 -7.10 13.90 -34.74
N VAL A 345 -7.68 15.09 -34.61
CA VAL A 345 -7.52 15.97 -33.45
C VAL A 345 -8.06 15.28 -32.19
N GLN A 346 -9.21 14.63 -32.28
CA GLN A 346 -9.82 13.93 -31.15
C GLN A 346 -9.06 12.64 -30.77
N SER A 347 -8.56 11.89 -31.73
CA SER A 347 -7.71 10.71 -31.51
C SER A 347 -6.37 11.08 -30.88
N THR A 348 -5.76 12.18 -31.34
CA THR A 348 -4.52 12.71 -30.75
C THR A 348 -4.74 13.15 -29.29
N LYS A 349 -5.91 13.78 -29.03
CA LYS A 349 -6.30 14.21 -27.67
C LYS A 349 -6.49 13.03 -26.71
N LEU A 350 -7.13 11.95 -27.18
CA LEU A 350 -7.33 10.72 -26.39
C LEU A 350 -6.03 9.93 -26.17
N ALA A 351 -5.15 9.89 -27.17
CA ALA A 351 -3.85 9.22 -27.04
C ALA A 351 -2.94 9.95 -26.02
N THR A 352 -2.97 11.28 -26.03
CA THR A 352 -2.24 12.12 -25.06
C THR A 352 -2.78 11.91 -23.64
N ILE A 353 -4.10 11.86 -23.47
CA ILE A 353 -4.75 11.55 -22.18
C ILE A 353 -4.37 10.15 -21.69
N GLY A 354 -4.29 9.15 -22.57
CA GLY A 354 -3.91 7.77 -22.21
C GLY A 354 -2.46 7.64 -21.72
N GLN A 355 -1.53 8.29 -22.40
CA GLN A 355 -0.13 8.34 -21.97
C GLN A 355 0.06 9.12 -20.66
N LEU A 356 -0.66 10.21 -20.49
CA LEU A 356 -0.64 11.04 -19.29
C LEU A 356 -1.22 10.30 -18.08
N SER A 357 -2.31 9.51 -18.24
CA SER A 357 -2.95 8.77 -17.15
C SER A 357 -2.02 7.75 -16.48
N MET A 358 -1.09 7.15 -17.22
CA MET A 358 -0.11 6.20 -16.66
C MET A 358 0.92 6.90 -15.77
N GLY A 359 1.38 8.08 -16.18
CA GLY A 359 2.30 8.92 -15.40
C GLY A 359 1.65 9.48 -14.13
N PHE A 360 0.40 9.96 -14.21
CA PHE A 360 -0.34 10.49 -13.07
C PHE A 360 -0.60 9.45 -11.98
N ASN A 361 -0.96 8.22 -12.35
CA ASN A 361 -1.14 7.15 -11.37
C ASN A 361 0.14 6.85 -10.58
N HIS A 362 1.28 6.86 -11.24
CA HIS A 362 2.56 6.64 -10.57
C HIS A 362 2.91 7.79 -9.62
N GLU A 363 2.70 9.02 -10.07
CA GLU A 363 3.02 10.24 -9.34
C GLU A 363 2.07 10.55 -8.17
N ILE A 364 0.81 10.12 -8.24
CA ILE A 364 -0.14 10.20 -7.11
C ILE A 364 0.17 9.13 -6.06
N ASN A 365 0.49 7.92 -6.49
CA ASN A 365 0.76 6.82 -5.56
C ASN A 365 2.05 7.03 -4.76
N HIS A 366 3.05 7.71 -5.32
CA HIS A 366 4.31 7.96 -4.62
C HIS A 366 4.15 8.79 -3.35
N PRO A 367 3.56 10.01 -3.37
CA PRO A 367 3.30 10.79 -2.15
C PRO A 367 2.30 10.09 -1.22
N LEU A 368 1.29 9.37 -1.72
CA LEU A 368 0.34 8.63 -0.89
C LEU A 368 1.04 7.51 -0.08
N ASN A 369 1.95 6.77 -0.69
CA ASN A 369 2.74 5.76 0.02
C ASN A 369 3.66 6.41 1.07
N THR A 370 4.23 7.55 0.75
CA THR A 370 5.07 8.32 1.66
C THR A 370 4.24 8.86 2.84
N ILE A 371 3.03 9.38 2.60
CA ILE A 371 2.09 9.80 3.64
C ILE A 371 1.79 8.64 4.60
N ASN A 372 1.49 7.46 4.08
CA ASN A 372 1.23 6.29 4.91
C ASN A 372 2.43 5.93 5.80
N THR A 373 3.65 6.05 5.28
CA THR A 373 4.88 5.80 6.03
C THR A 373 5.07 6.81 7.16
N TYR A 374 4.89 8.10 6.88
CA TYR A 374 4.99 9.15 7.88
C TYR A 374 3.87 9.07 8.94
N LEU A 375 2.65 8.70 8.56
CA LEU A 375 1.55 8.46 9.49
C LEU A 375 1.83 7.26 10.41
N ALA A 376 2.42 6.18 9.87
CA ALA A 376 2.85 5.05 10.69
C ALA A 376 3.98 5.44 11.65
N SER A 377 4.92 6.29 11.21
CA SER A 377 5.97 6.87 12.05
C SER A 377 5.38 7.79 13.12
N ALA A 378 4.44 8.66 12.76
CA ALA A 378 3.78 9.57 13.68
C ALA A 378 3.07 8.82 14.83
N LYS A 379 2.37 7.72 14.52
CA LYS A 379 1.76 6.85 15.53
C LYS A 379 2.79 6.27 16.51
N ARG A 380 3.96 5.86 16.00
CA ARG A 380 5.05 5.34 16.85
C ARG A 380 5.67 6.43 17.74
N LEU A 381 5.83 7.64 17.18
CA LEU A 381 6.36 8.80 17.92
C LEU A 381 5.39 9.23 19.03
N LEU A 382 4.09 9.22 18.75
CA LEU A 382 3.02 9.48 19.71
C LEU A 382 3.08 8.47 20.87
N ALA A 383 3.17 7.18 20.56
CA ALA A 383 3.28 6.12 21.58
C ALA A 383 4.54 6.22 22.45
N LYS A 384 5.59 6.87 21.93
CA LYS A 384 6.86 7.12 22.62
C LYS A 384 6.94 8.49 23.30
N GLY A 385 5.89 9.30 23.24
CA GLY A 385 5.85 10.64 23.83
C GLY A 385 6.78 11.67 23.17
N LYS A 386 7.25 11.43 21.95
CA LYS A 386 8.18 12.32 21.22
C LYS A 386 7.42 13.36 20.39
N PHE A 387 6.90 14.38 21.05
CA PHE A 387 5.98 15.34 20.43
C PHE A 387 6.63 16.28 19.40
N GLU A 388 7.90 16.69 19.58
CA GLU A 388 8.60 17.52 18.58
C GLU A 388 8.77 16.79 17.25
N ALA A 389 9.31 15.58 17.28
CA ALA A 389 9.46 14.74 16.09
C ALA A 389 8.11 14.31 15.50
N LEU A 390 7.05 14.20 16.30
CA LEU A 390 5.69 13.99 15.83
C LEU A 390 5.19 15.19 15.04
N ASN A 391 5.42 16.40 15.54
CA ASN A 391 4.98 17.63 14.87
C ASN A 391 5.70 17.80 13.51
N GLU A 392 7.01 17.56 13.47
CA GLU A 392 7.76 17.54 12.21
C GLU A 392 7.17 16.52 11.20
N ASN A 393 6.88 15.30 11.66
CA ASN A 393 6.26 14.29 10.81
C ASN A 393 4.89 14.71 10.27
N LEU A 394 4.08 15.38 11.07
CA LEU A 394 2.78 15.88 10.65
C LEU A 394 2.92 17.01 9.63
N GLN A 395 3.88 17.92 9.80
CA GLN A 395 4.18 18.96 8.82
C GLN A 395 4.62 18.36 7.47
N PHE A 396 5.40 17.29 7.47
CA PHE A 396 5.73 16.56 6.24
C PHE A 396 4.50 15.95 5.59
N VAL A 397 3.57 15.40 6.36
CA VAL A 397 2.31 14.87 5.84
C VAL A 397 1.47 15.99 5.22
N GLU A 398 1.35 17.14 5.88
CA GLU A 398 0.62 18.31 5.35
C GLU A 398 1.21 18.77 4.02
N ALA A 399 2.54 18.87 3.93
CA ALA A 399 3.23 19.23 2.68
C ALA A 399 2.97 18.21 1.56
N LEU A 400 2.96 16.92 1.87
CA LEU A 400 2.66 15.86 0.90
C LEU A 400 1.20 15.88 0.44
N VAL A 401 0.26 16.15 1.34
CA VAL A 401 -1.17 16.31 1.00
C VAL A 401 -1.36 17.50 0.09
N ALA A 402 -0.74 18.65 0.40
CA ALA A 402 -0.76 19.82 -0.47
C ALA A 402 -0.18 19.50 -1.87
N ARG A 403 0.87 18.67 -1.94
CA ARG A 403 1.45 18.21 -3.19
C ARG A 403 0.47 17.34 -4.00
N VAL A 404 -0.24 16.40 -3.35
CA VAL A 404 -1.28 15.58 -4.01
C VAL A 404 -2.40 16.46 -4.55
N HIS A 405 -2.87 17.44 -3.77
CA HIS A 405 -3.90 18.39 -4.23
C HIS A 405 -3.44 19.16 -5.48
N LYS A 406 -2.18 19.57 -5.54
CA LYS A 406 -1.61 20.25 -6.70
C LYS A 406 -1.60 19.36 -7.95
N ILE A 407 -1.25 18.06 -7.79
CA ILE A 407 -1.27 17.08 -8.89
C ILE A 407 -2.71 16.86 -9.39
N VAL A 408 -3.68 16.72 -8.49
CA VAL A 408 -5.09 16.51 -8.83
C VAL A 408 -5.68 17.75 -9.52
N ALA A 409 -5.36 18.95 -9.05
CA ALA A 409 -5.80 20.21 -9.68
C ALA A 409 -5.27 20.32 -11.12
N GLN A 410 -4.02 19.94 -11.36
CA GLN A 410 -3.43 19.89 -12.69
C GLN A 410 -4.12 18.87 -13.61
N LEU A 411 -4.54 17.71 -13.07
CA LEU A 411 -5.28 16.70 -13.82
C LEU A 411 -6.69 17.17 -14.22
N ASN A 412 -7.38 17.84 -13.30
CA ASN A 412 -8.73 18.35 -13.57
C ASN A 412 -8.73 19.40 -14.67
N TYR A 413 -7.69 20.22 -14.76
CA TYR A 413 -7.54 21.18 -15.85
C TYR A 413 -7.42 20.51 -17.22
N PHE A 414 -6.79 19.35 -17.30
CA PHE A 414 -6.71 18.54 -18.52
C PHE A 414 -8.04 17.89 -18.91
N SER A 415 -8.87 17.57 -17.93
CA SER A 415 -10.17 16.92 -18.13
C SER A 415 -11.27 17.92 -18.50
N ASP A 416 -11.25 19.10 -17.90
CA ASP A 416 -12.26 20.14 -18.10
C ASP A 416 -11.87 21.02 -19.30
N SER A 417 -12.32 20.61 -20.49
CA SER A 417 -12.44 21.53 -21.63
C SER A 417 -13.63 22.49 -21.41
N ALA A 418 -13.71 23.06 -20.22
CA ALA A 418 -14.65 24.12 -19.92
C ALA A 418 -14.31 25.33 -20.81
N LYS A 419 -15.33 25.89 -21.43
CA LYS A 419 -15.32 27.00 -22.36
C LYS A 419 -14.29 28.06 -21.90
N THR A 420 -13.13 28.08 -22.55
CA THR A 420 -12.13 29.14 -22.41
C THR A 420 -12.86 30.47 -22.73
N ILE A 421 -13.05 31.31 -21.74
CA ILE A 421 -13.70 32.60 -21.90
C ILE A 421 -12.61 33.59 -22.31
N ILE A 422 -12.39 33.72 -23.61
CA ILE A 422 -11.44 34.72 -24.14
C ILE A 422 -12.06 36.10 -23.98
N SER A 423 -11.34 36.97 -23.28
CA SER A 423 -11.68 38.38 -23.07
C SER A 423 -10.43 39.26 -23.20
N GLU A 424 -10.60 40.54 -23.30
CA GLU A 424 -9.50 41.48 -23.15
C GLU A 424 -9.01 41.50 -21.71
N VAL A 425 -7.72 41.22 -21.52
CA VAL A 425 -7.08 41.14 -20.21
C VAL A 425 -5.94 42.15 -20.13
N PRO A 426 -5.96 43.08 -19.15
CA PRO A 426 -4.84 43.97 -18.89
C PRO A 426 -3.61 43.16 -18.45
N LEU A 427 -2.56 43.21 -19.24
CA LEU A 427 -1.35 42.39 -18.99
C LEU A 427 -0.63 42.83 -17.71
N SER A 428 -0.62 44.15 -17.44
CA SER A 428 0.01 44.70 -16.22
C SER A 428 -0.63 44.16 -14.93
N GLU A 429 -1.98 44.01 -14.90
CA GLU A 429 -2.69 43.44 -13.75
C GLU A 429 -2.38 41.96 -13.54
N SER A 430 -2.38 41.18 -14.62
CA SER A 430 -2.08 39.73 -14.54
C SER A 430 -0.66 39.49 -14.07
N VAL A 431 0.30 40.29 -14.53
CA VAL A 431 1.70 40.21 -14.06
C VAL A 431 1.82 40.63 -12.59
N ALA A 432 1.14 41.72 -12.19
CA ALA A 432 1.12 42.18 -10.79
C ALA A 432 0.55 41.10 -9.87
N LYS A 433 -0.55 40.44 -10.29
CA LYS A 433 -1.18 39.34 -9.54
C LYS A 433 -0.28 38.12 -9.42
N ALA A 434 0.39 37.73 -10.49
CA ALA A 434 1.32 36.61 -10.47
C ALA A 434 2.54 36.88 -9.56
N LEU A 435 3.05 38.13 -9.55
CA LEU A 435 4.11 38.57 -8.63
C LEU A 435 3.64 38.57 -7.17
N GLU A 436 2.39 38.98 -6.91
CA GLU A 436 1.79 38.94 -5.58
C GLU A 436 1.70 37.52 -5.05
N ILE A 437 1.23 36.59 -5.87
CA ILE A 437 1.12 35.17 -5.51
C ILE A 437 2.50 34.57 -5.15
N ASN A 438 3.53 34.91 -5.92
CA ASN A 438 4.89 34.42 -5.69
C ASN A 438 5.68 35.23 -4.65
N LYS A 439 5.12 36.29 -4.04
CA LYS A 439 5.82 37.25 -3.18
C LYS A 439 6.59 36.62 -2.02
N ASN A 440 6.00 35.63 -1.37
CA ASN A 440 6.64 34.97 -0.24
C ASN A 440 7.83 34.13 -0.70
N GLN A 441 7.68 33.40 -1.81
CA GLN A 441 8.74 32.58 -2.41
C GLN A 441 9.92 33.48 -2.87
N LEU A 442 9.63 34.54 -3.61
CA LEU A 442 10.63 35.48 -4.09
C LEU A 442 11.42 36.13 -2.96
N LYS A 443 10.74 36.43 -1.83
CA LYS A 443 11.40 36.97 -0.62
C LYS A 443 12.28 35.91 0.06
N GLN A 444 11.79 34.69 0.22
CA GLN A 444 12.55 33.59 0.83
C GLN A 444 13.81 33.27 0.03
N ASP A 445 13.70 33.29 -1.30
CA ASP A 445 14.82 33.03 -2.21
C ASP A 445 15.72 34.24 -2.42
N ASN A 446 15.45 35.38 -1.77
CA ASN A 446 16.18 36.66 -1.89
C ASN A 446 16.31 37.14 -3.34
N ILE A 447 15.20 37.11 -4.10
CA ILE A 447 15.18 37.52 -5.50
C ILE A 447 14.81 39.00 -5.59
N SER A 448 15.65 39.77 -6.30
CA SER A 448 15.40 41.15 -6.66
C SER A 448 14.50 41.20 -7.90
N VAL A 449 13.25 41.64 -7.72
CA VAL A 449 12.32 41.83 -8.85
C VAL A 449 12.49 43.25 -9.38
N LEU A 450 12.97 43.36 -10.62
CA LEU A 450 13.05 44.65 -11.28
C LEU A 450 11.64 45.16 -11.61
N PRO A 451 11.39 46.47 -11.56
CA PRO A 451 10.08 47.03 -11.93
C PRO A 451 9.66 46.57 -13.32
N PRO A 452 8.46 45.93 -13.47
CA PRO A 452 8.00 45.43 -14.76
C PRO A 452 7.91 46.58 -15.79
N LYS A 453 8.51 46.35 -16.96
CA LYS A 453 8.45 47.31 -18.09
C LYS A 453 7.28 46.93 -19.00
N ILE A 454 6.07 47.26 -18.58
CA ILE A 454 4.82 46.95 -19.28
C ILE A 454 4.01 48.21 -19.35
N ASP A 455 3.58 48.57 -20.56
CA ASP A 455 2.63 49.69 -20.74
C ASP A 455 1.28 49.30 -20.13
N SER A 456 0.70 50.20 -19.35
CA SER A 456 -0.57 49.99 -18.67
C SER A 456 -1.77 49.83 -19.64
N GLN A 457 -1.63 50.24 -20.90
CA GLN A 457 -2.64 50.11 -21.94
C GLN A 457 -2.56 48.80 -22.73
N LEU A 458 -1.55 47.96 -22.49
CA LEU A 458 -1.39 46.66 -23.18
C LEU A 458 -2.40 45.65 -22.68
N ASN A 459 -3.39 45.35 -23.54
CA ASN A 459 -4.35 44.26 -23.35
C ASN A 459 -4.03 43.09 -24.27
N VAL A 460 -4.31 41.89 -23.82
CA VAL A 460 -4.20 40.66 -24.61
C VAL A 460 -5.53 39.92 -24.65
N LEU A 461 -5.80 39.20 -25.74
CA LEU A 461 -6.98 38.33 -25.84
C LEU A 461 -6.68 37.01 -25.17
N ALA A 462 -7.16 36.82 -23.96
CA ALA A 462 -6.85 35.65 -23.16
C ALA A 462 -7.99 35.28 -22.17
N ASP A 463 -7.93 34.11 -21.62
CA ASP A 463 -8.59 33.79 -20.36
C ASP A 463 -7.70 34.26 -19.22
N LYS A 464 -8.19 35.17 -18.39
CA LYS A 464 -7.44 35.81 -17.32
C LYS A 464 -6.84 34.80 -16.34
N ALA A 465 -7.62 33.83 -15.90
CA ALA A 465 -7.18 32.86 -14.93
C ALA A 465 -6.10 31.93 -15.52
N ALA A 466 -6.29 31.48 -16.76
CA ALA A 466 -5.31 30.64 -17.45
C ALA A 466 -3.98 31.38 -17.72
N LEU A 467 -4.06 32.66 -18.08
CA LEU A 467 -2.87 33.51 -18.27
C LEU A 467 -2.12 33.72 -16.94
N GLU A 468 -2.84 34.06 -15.87
CA GLU A 468 -2.25 34.24 -14.53
C GLU A 468 -1.56 32.94 -14.06
N GLU A 469 -2.12 31.75 -14.31
CA GLU A 469 -1.52 30.47 -14.00
C GLU A 469 -0.18 30.26 -14.73
N VAL A 470 -0.12 30.56 -16.03
CA VAL A 470 1.12 30.50 -16.80
C VAL A 470 2.17 31.43 -16.20
N LEU A 471 1.80 32.67 -15.88
CA LEU A 471 2.71 33.64 -15.29
C LEU A 471 3.25 33.20 -13.93
N VAL A 472 2.37 32.70 -13.06
CA VAL A 472 2.76 32.16 -11.75
C VAL A 472 3.76 31.00 -11.91
N ASN A 473 3.51 30.10 -12.86
CA ASN A 473 4.40 28.97 -13.11
C ASN A 473 5.77 29.44 -13.62
N LEU A 474 5.84 30.36 -14.58
CA LEU A 474 7.10 30.85 -15.11
C LEU A 474 7.89 31.64 -14.07
N ILE A 475 7.25 32.47 -13.27
CA ILE A 475 7.90 33.22 -12.17
C ILE A 475 8.42 32.26 -11.10
N SER A 476 7.66 31.24 -10.74
CA SER A 476 8.09 30.19 -9.80
C SER A 476 9.30 29.42 -10.33
N ASN A 477 9.30 29.08 -11.63
CA ASN A 477 10.42 28.39 -12.26
C ASN A 477 11.69 29.26 -12.28
N ALA A 478 11.56 30.54 -12.57
CA ALA A 478 12.65 31.51 -12.51
C ALA A 478 13.21 31.62 -11.07
N SER A 479 12.34 31.72 -10.06
CA SER A 479 12.73 31.74 -8.65
C SER A 479 13.57 30.51 -8.28
N GLN A 480 13.08 29.35 -8.63
CA GLN A 480 13.76 28.10 -8.34
C GLN A 480 15.09 27.94 -9.11
N ALA A 481 15.16 28.42 -10.35
CA ALA A 481 16.38 28.35 -11.14
C ALA A 481 17.50 29.23 -10.56
N MET A 482 17.16 30.32 -9.90
CA MET A 482 18.12 31.23 -9.28
C MET A 482 18.57 30.80 -7.88
N GLN A 483 18.03 29.71 -7.31
CA GLN A 483 18.50 29.20 -6.02
C GLN A 483 19.98 28.79 -6.10
N GLY A 484 20.77 29.34 -5.19
CA GLY A 484 22.23 29.11 -5.17
C GLY A 484 23.06 30.07 -6.06
N CYS A 485 22.44 30.90 -6.91
CA CYS A 485 23.13 31.90 -7.71
C CYS A 485 23.56 33.12 -6.88
N ILE A 486 24.63 33.77 -7.28
CA ILE A 486 25.17 34.98 -6.60
C ILE A 486 24.28 36.19 -6.89
N THR A 487 23.92 36.39 -8.16
CA THR A 487 22.97 37.42 -8.60
C THR A 487 21.61 36.79 -8.85
N ARG A 488 20.56 37.38 -8.30
CA ARG A 488 19.19 36.84 -8.37
C ARG A 488 18.22 37.96 -8.75
N GLU A 489 18.13 38.20 -10.04
CA GLU A 489 17.28 39.27 -10.58
C GLU A 489 16.24 38.69 -11.54
N LEU A 490 14.99 39.06 -11.33
CA LEU A 490 13.87 38.74 -12.21
C LEU A 490 13.45 40.01 -12.94
N SER A 491 13.44 39.98 -14.27
CA SER A 491 12.98 41.07 -15.12
C SER A 491 11.79 40.62 -15.95
N ILE A 492 10.76 41.48 -16.02
CA ILE A 492 9.55 41.24 -16.82
C ILE A 492 9.33 42.46 -17.71
N SER A 493 9.19 42.20 -19.01
CA SER A 493 8.93 43.29 -19.99
C SER A 493 7.94 42.82 -21.05
N ALA A 494 7.17 43.74 -21.58
CA ALA A 494 6.25 43.47 -22.68
C ALA A 494 6.35 44.54 -23.75
N ASN A 495 6.30 44.09 -25.00
CA ASN A 495 6.33 44.95 -26.17
C ASN A 495 5.21 44.58 -27.15
N TYR A 496 4.65 45.56 -27.82
CA TYR A 496 3.71 45.35 -28.92
C TYR A 496 4.48 45.02 -30.20
N LEU A 497 4.07 43.97 -30.89
CA LEU A 497 4.71 43.54 -32.13
C LEU A 497 3.67 42.95 -33.11
N ASN A 498 3.38 43.66 -34.22
CA ASN A 498 2.56 43.15 -35.33
C ASN A 498 1.23 42.46 -34.90
N ASN A 499 0.31 43.17 -34.29
CA ASN A 499 -0.98 42.67 -33.77
C ASN A 499 -0.85 41.58 -32.68
N SER A 500 0.29 41.49 -32.02
CA SER A 500 0.53 40.64 -30.88
C SER A 500 1.33 41.33 -29.80
N VAL A 501 1.19 40.88 -28.58
CA VAL A 501 2.03 41.34 -27.46
C VAL A 501 3.03 40.23 -27.16
N GLN A 502 4.30 40.62 -27.14
CA GLN A 502 5.38 39.78 -26.71
C GLN A 502 5.76 40.10 -25.26
N LEU A 503 5.48 39.20 -24.35
CA LEU A 503 5.88 39.24 -22.95
C LEU A 503 7.12 38.42 -22.72
N CYS A 504 8.15 39.03 -22.13
CA CYS A 504 9.42 38.39 -21.78
C CYS A 504 9.56 38.31 -20.27
N ILE A 505 9.91 37.11 -19.76
CA ILE A 505 10.27 36.86 -18.37
C ILE A 505 11.70 36.36 -18.37
N GLU A 506 12.58 37.13 -17.73
CA GLU A 506 14.04 36.88 -17.75
C GLU A 506 14.56 36.70 -16.33
N ASP A 507 15.37 35.69 -16.12
CA ASP A 507 16.06 35.39 -14.85
C ASP A 507 17.58 35.47 -15.03
N THR A 508 18.31 35.50 -13.91
CA THR A 508 19.78 35.44 -13.86
C THR A 508 20.26 34.09 -13.34
N GLY A 509 19.51 33.04 -13.55
CA GLY A 509 19.86 31.67 -13.19
C GLY A 509 20.97 31.08 -14.10
N PRO A 510 21.16 29.76 -14.03
CA PRO A 510 22.18 29.08 -14.83
C PRO A 510 21.84 28.99 -16.33
N GLY A 511 20.60 29.35 -16.71
CA GLY A 511 20.10 29.16 -18.08
C GLY A 511 19.63 27.73 -18.34
N ILE A 512 19.43 27.41 -19.63
CA ILE A 512 18.92 26.13 -20.13
C ILE A 512 20.02 25.51 -20.98
N GLU A 513 20.31 24.22 -20.82
CA GLU A 513 21.27 23.55 -21.70
C GLU A 513 20.80 23.60 -23.17
N VAL A 514 21.71 23.84 -24.11
CA VAL A 514 21.33 24.13 -25.50
C VAL A 514 20.52 23.01 -26.15
N HIS A 515 20.85 21.74 -25.81
CA HIS A 515 20.15 20.58 -26.34
C HIS A 515 18.76 20.35 -25.70
N ASP A 516 18.47 21.04 -24.59
CA ASP A 516 17.22 20.88 -23.84
C ASP A 516 16.16 21.93 -24.18
N ILE A 517 16.53 23.00 -24.89
CA ILE A 517 15.64 24.14 -25.15
C ILE A 517 14.30 23.73 -25.81
N ASP A 518 14.33 22.73 -26.68
CA ASP A 518 13.11 22.21 -27.32
C ASP A 518 12.38 21.20 -26.45
N THR A 519 13.09 20.48 -25.60
CA THR A 519 12.57 19.37 -24.78
C THR A 519 12.03 19.82 -23.43
N ILE A 520 12.36 21.01 -22.94
CA ILE A 520 11.83 21.56 -21.66
C ILE A 520 10.30 21.69 -21.64
N PHE A 521 9.67 21.70 -22.80
CA PHE A 521 8.21 21.76 -22.95
C PHE A 521 7.57 20.38 -23.13
N GLU A 522 8.35 19.29 -23.16
CA GLU A 522 7.82 17.95 -23.19
C GLU A 522 7.28 17.54 -21.83
N PRO A 523 6.18 16.76 -21.77
CA PRO A 523 5.64 16.27 -20.53
C PRO A 523 6.69 15.45 -19.76
N PHE A 524 6.74 15.66 -18.45
CA PHE A 524 7.65 14.97 -17.51
C PHE A 524 9.13 15.29 -17.65
N TYR A 525 9.50 16.22 -18.51
CA TYR A 525 10.87 16.69 -18.58
C TYR A 525 11.19 17.59 -17.36
N SER A 526 12.14 17.20 -16.54
CA SER A 526 12.64 17.96 -15.40
C SER A 526 14.09 17.65 -15.14
N THR A 527 14.90 18.67 -14.97
CA THR A 527 16.31 18.55 -14.54
C THR A 527 16.46 18.42 -13.02
N LYS A 528 15.33 18.40 -12.25
CA LYS A 528 15.31 18.36 -10.79
C LYS A 528 14.88 16.98 -10.30
N SER A 529 15.69 16.37 -9.43
CA SER A 529 15.48 15.00 -8.95
C SER A 529 14.39 14.84 -7.86
N VAL A 530 13.90 15.89 -7.21
CA VAL A 530 13.06 15.78 -6.02
C VAL A 530 11.76 16.60 -6.04
N ASP A 531 11.68 17.76 -6.72
CA ASP A 531 10.55 18.70 -6.54
C ASP A 531 9.79 19.15 -7.80
N GLY A 532 10.07 18.62 -8.97
CA GLY A 532 9.43 19.08 -10.22
C GLY A 532 8.84 17.94 -11.05
N LEU A 533 7.49 17.93 -11.21
CA LEU A 533 6.75 16.99 -12.08
C LEU A 533 7.08 17.09 -13.58
N GLY A 534 7.85 18.11 -13.99
CA GLY A 534 8.13 18.37 -15.40
C GLY A 534 6.90 18.68 -16.25
N LEU A 535 5.77 19.02 -15.63
CA LEU A 535 4.50 19.30 -16.33
C LEU A 535 4.23 20.79 -16.47
N GLY A 536 4.80 21.64 -15.63
CA GLY A 536 4.49 23.05 -15.58
C GLY A 536 4.69 23.77 -16.92
N LEU A 537 5.85 23.60 -17.55
CA LEU A 537 6.16 24.23 -18.84
C LEU A 537 5.33 23.64 -19.98
N CYS A 538 5.08 22.34 -19.97
CA CYS A 538 4.22 21.68 -20.94
C CYS A 538 2.78 22.24 -20.86
N ILE A 539 2.23 22.36 -19.65
CA ILE A 539 0.90 22.94 -19.42
C ILE A 539 0.88 24.41 -19.85
N SER A 540 1.88 25.19 -19.46
CA SER A 540 2.00 26.59 -19.87
C SER A 540 2.00 26.74 -21.40
N LYS A 541 2.71 25.88 -22.12
CA LYS A 541 2.74 25.88 -23.59
C LYS A 541 1.38 25.53 -24.18
N GLN A 542 0.67 24.57 -23.59
CA GLN A 542 -0.67 24.20 -24.03
C GLN A 542 -1.70 25.30 -23.78
N ILE A 543 -1.66 25.91 -22.59
CA ILE A 543 -2.53 27.06 -22.26
C ILE A 543 -2.31 28.19 -23.28
N ILE A 544 -1.07 28.59 -23.48
CA ILE A 544 -0.74 29.65 -24.43
C ILE A 544 -1.15 29.28 -25.86
N SER A 545 -0.94 28.02 -26.28
CA SER A 545 -1.42 27.54 -27.58
C SER A 545 -2.93 27.56 -27.71
N ALA A 546 -3.67 27.22 -26.64
CA ALA A 546 -5.13 27.30 -26.60
C ALA A 546 -5.66 28.77 -26.68
N LEU A 547 -4.84 29.74 -26.28
CA LEU A 547 -5.08 31.16 -26.42
C LEU A 547 -4.60 31.73 -27.78
N ASN A 548 -4.30 30.85 -28.75
CA ASN A 548 -3.72 31.20 -30.06
C ASN A 548 -2.39 31.95 -29.97
N GLY A 549 -1.65 31.73 -28.88
CA GLY A 549 -0.32 32.30 -28.65
C GLY A 549 0.81 31.26 -28.84
N THR A 550 2.04 31.71 -28.60
CA THR A 550 3.24 30.86 -28.60
C THR A 550 4.05 31.09 -27.32
N LEU A 551 4.60 30.02 -26.79
CA LEU A 551 5.57 30.05 -25.68
C LEU A 551 6.88 29.44 -26.15
N SER A 552 7.97 30.20 -26.02
CA SER A 552 9.34 29.76 -26.34
C SER A 552 10.32 30.14 -25.24
N ALA A 553 11.47 29.52 -25.24
CA ALA A 553 12.55 29.79 -24.30
C ALA A 553 13.88 29.99 -25.05
N GLN A 554 14.75 30.80 -24.49
CA GLN A 554 16.13 31.00 -24.97
C GLN A 554 17.03 31.40 -23.81
N ASN A 555 18.32 31.22 -23.96
CA ASN A 555 19.29 31.77 -23.01
C ASN A 555 19.55 33.24 -23.26
N ARG A 556 19.82 33.98 -22.20
CA ARG A 556 20.23 35.38 -22.25
C ARG A 556 21.76 35.45 -22.58
N GLU A 557 22.19 36.47 -23.31
CA GLU A 557 23.60 36.68 -23.62
C GLU A 557 24.46 36.89 -22.36
N GLN A 558 23.87 37.45 -21.32
CA GLN A 558 24.54 37.76 -20.03
C GLN A 558 24.40 36.63 -19.00
N GLY A 559 23.88 35.45 -19.39
CA GLY A 559 23.55 34.34 -18.51
C GLY A 559 22.11 34.40 -17.99
N GLY A 560 21.52 33.22 -17.70
CA GLY A 560 20.13 33.07 -17.31
C GLY A 560 19.23 32.67 -18.47
N ALA A 561 17.95 32.43 -18.16
CA ALA A 561 16.95 32.07 -19.14
C ALA A 561 16.00 33.22 -19.42
N LYS A 562 15.40 33.20 -20.60
CA LYS A 562 14.38 34.10 -21.09
C LYS A 562 13.24 33.29 -21.67
N PHE A 563 12.05 33.39 -21.06
CA PHE A 563 10.81 32.86 -21.58
C PHE A 563 10.05 33.95 -22.32
N ILE A 564 9.54 33.61 -23.49
CA ILE A 564 8.86 34.56 -24.40
C ILE A 564 7.46 34.02 -24.67
N ILE A 565 6.45 34.77 -24.24
CA ILE A 565 5.06 34.51 -24.54
C ILE A 565 4.61 35.50 -25.60
N THR A 566 4.02 35.02 -26.68
CA THR A 566 3.37 35.88 -27.69
C THR A 566 1.89 35.60 -27.70
N LEU A 567 1.06 36.63 -27.49
CA LEU A 567 -0.39 36.51 -27.45
C LEU A 567 -1.03 37.50 -28.45
N PRO A 568 -2.17 37.12 -29.07
CA PRO A 568 -2.91 38.03 -29.91
C PRO A 568 -3.48 39.18 -29.08
N CYS A 569 -3.52 40.36 -29.65
CA CYS A 569 -4.16 41.54 -29.06
C CYS A 569 -4.99 42.23 -30.12
N GLU A 570 -5.97 43.07 -29.72
CA GLU A 570 -6.62 43.97 -30.65
C GLU A 570 -5.65 45.04 -31.12
N PRO A 571 -5.78 45.51 -32.39
CA PRO A 571 -4.96 46.59 -32.87
C PRO A 571 -5.16 47.81 -31.97
N LEU A 572 -4.09 48.41 -31.50
CA LEU A 572 -4.14 49.69 -30.80
C LEU A 572 -4.78 50.72 -31.74
N THR A 573 -6.03 51.07 -31.47
CA THR A 573 -6.67 52.23 -32.16
C THR A 573 -5.93 53.47 -31.76
N SER A 574 -5.21 54.04 -32.72
CA SER A 574 -4.46 55.31 -32.60
C SER A 574 -5.34 56.47 -32.25
#